data_aa5da1e7cf131880f4275941780ac3f4
#
_entry.id   aa5da1e7cf131880f4275941780ac3f4
#
_cell.length_a   1.000
_cell.length_b   1.000
_cell.length_c   1.000
_cell.angle_alpha   90.00
_cell.angle_beta   90.00
_cell.angle_gamma   90.00
#
_symmetry.space_group_name_H-M   'P 1'
#
loop_
_entity.id
_entity.type
_entity.pdbx_description
1 polymer ?
#
loop_
_entity_poly.entity_id
_entity_poly.type
_entity_poly.pdbx_seq_one_letter_code
_entity_poly.pdbx_strand_id
1 'polypeptide(L)'
;MQLFKNFCDYTLDKNGVLEKFELKYPDNYNFGYDVVDEMAKCAPNDIAVQWTNVHNERKTFTFSDIATLSNKAANALRNNGVKKGDKVLVILKRNYEYWYIVPALHKLGAVVIPATNMLTLDDITYRIETANIKFAVSTPDDVTAETLVQAKTVKSQLEKVFVVRRDVEGSINLTKEIENADENLERVQ
;
A
#
# COMPACT_ATOMS: atom_id res chain seq x y z
N MET A 1 22.82 6.22 -2.52
CA MET A 1 23.01 4.77 -2.31
C MET A 1 22.39 4.00 -3.48
N GLN A 2 22.99 2.87 -3.92
CA GLN A 2 22.47 2.07 -5.04
C GLN A 2 21.95 0.73 -4.49
N LEU A 3 20.87 0.78 -3.72
CA LEU A 3 20.28 -0.38 -3.03
C LEU A 3 19.93 -1.55 -3.99
N PHE A 4 19.54 -1.23 -5.23
CA PHE A 4 19.21 -2.24 -6.24
C PHE A 4 20.35 -3.24 -6.51
N LYS A 5 21.62 -2.84 -6.29
CA LYS A 5 22.79 -3.74 -6.45
C LYS A 5 22.79 -4.92 -5.47
N ASN A 6 22.01 -4.85 -4.41
CA ASN A 6 21.85 -5.98 -3.49
C ASN A 6 20.95 -7.08 -4.09
N PHE A 7 20.20 -6.77 -5.15
CA PHE A 7 19.17 -7.63 -5.72
C PHE A 7 19.39 -7.96 -7.20
N CYS A 8 20.46 -7.42 -7.82
CA CYS A 8 20.81 -7.75 -9.19
C CYS A 8 22.30 -7.62 -9.46
N ASP A 9 22.78 -8.45 -10.36
CA ASP A 9 24.05 -8.28 -11.05
C ASP A 9 23.79 -7.82 -12.48
N TYR A 10 24.66 -6.93 -12.97
CA TYR A 10 24.57 -6.48 -14.34
C TYR A 10 25.96 -6.12 -14.89
N THR A 11 26.11 -6.27 -16.19
CA THR A 11 27.27 -5.76 -16.92
C THR A 11 26.84 -4.78 -18.00
N LEU A 12 27.70 -3.78 -18.21
CA LEU A 12 27.50 -2.79 -19.27
C LEU A 12 28.62 -2.94 -20.31
N ASP A 13 28.32 -2.70 -21.57
CA ASP A 13 29.30 -2.60 -22.63
C ASP A 13 30.14 -1.30 -22.49
N LYS A 14 31.13 -1.13 -23.40
CA LYS A 14 31.98 0.06 -23.44
C LYS A 14 31.25 1.39 -23.67
N ASN A 15 29.99 1.36 -24.12
CA ASN A 15 29.14 2.52 -24.37
C ASN A 15 28.14 2.74 -23.22
N GLY A 16 28.17 1.90 -22.15
CA GLY A 16 27.22 1.97 -21.04
C GLY A 16 25.87 1.32 -21.30
N VAL A 17 25.78 0.49 -22.36
CA VAL A 17 24.54 -0.25 -22.66
C VAL A 17 24.53 -1.58 -21.89
N LEU A 18 23.36 -1.95 -21.36
CA LEU A 18 23.18 -3.18 -20.60
C LEU A 18 23.43 -4.41 -21.48
N GLU A 19 24.44 -5.24 -21.13
CA GLU A 19 24.75 -6.50 -21.79
C GLU A 19 24.16 -7.71 -21.06
N LYS A 20 24.26 -7.72 -19.74
CA LYS A 20 23.77 -8.82 -18.90
C LYS A 20 23.04 -8.27 -17.68
N PHE A 21 21.94 -8.94 -17.33
CA PHE A 21 21.19 -8.66 -16.12
C PHE A 21 20.75 -9.96 -15.46
N GLU A 22 20.98 -10.08 -14.16
CA GLU A 22 20.58 -11.23 -13.36
C GLU A 22 19.98 -10.76 -12.04
N LEU A 23 18.76 -11.20 -11.72
CA LEU A 23 18.13 -10.93 -10.44
C LEU A 23 18.67 -11.87 -9.37
N LYS A 24 18.99 -11.32 -8.21
CA LYS A 24 19.39 -12.03 -7.00
C LYS A 24 18.55 -11.56 -5.84
N TYR A 25 17.66 -12.40 -5.37
CA TYR A 25 16.80 -12.09 -4.23
C TYR A 25 16.57 -13.35 -3.40
N PRO A 26 16.45 -13.22 -2.07
CA PRO A 26 16.13 -14.34 -1.20
C PRO A 26 14.66 -14.77 -1.40
N ASP A 27 14.35 -16.02 -1.10
CA ASP A 27 12.99 -16.57 -1.24
C ASP A 27 11.93 -15.79 -0.44
N ASN A 28 12.35 -15.13 0.64
CA ASN A 28 11.50 -14.30 1.47
C ASN A 28 11.59 -12.80 1.16
N TYR A 29 12.05 -12.43 -0.06
CA TYR A 29 12.11 -11.03 -0.48
C TYR A 29 10.75 -10.34 -0.32
N ASN A 30 10.78 -9.13 0.25
CA ASN A 30 9.60 -8.31 0.47
C ASN A 30 9.96 -6.83 0.30
N PHE A 31 9.34 -6.17 -0.68
CA PHE A 31 9.64 -4.78 -1.00
C PHE A 31 9.51 -3.83 0.20
N GLY A 32 8.50 -4.03 1.07
CA GLY A 32 8.28 -3.21 2.25
C GLY A 32 9.46 -3.27 3.23
N TYR A 33 10.00 -4.46 3.46
CA TYR A 33 11.15 -4.65 4.37
C TYR A 33 12.49 -4.41 3.68
N ASP A 34 12.70 -5.04 2.52
CA ASP A 34 14.03 -5.12 1.92
C ASP A 34 14.40 -3.87 1.09
N VAL A 35 13.41 -3.02 0.77
CA VAL A 35 13.63 -1.73 0.11
C VAL A 35 13.25 -0.57 1.00
N VAL A 36 11.99 -0.49 1.45
CA VAL A 36 11.51 0.70 2.19
C VAL A 36 12.21 0.83 3.54
N ASP A 37 12.26 -0.25 4.35
CA ASP A 37 12.90 -0.21 5.66
C ASP A 37 14.42 -0.11 5.55
N GLU A 38 15.05 -0.72 4.55
CA GLU A 38 16.49 -0.55 4.32
C GLU A 38 16.84 0.89 3.92
N MET A 39 16.01 1.56 3.12
CA MET A 39 16.22 2.99 2.83
C MET A 39 16.05 3.83 4.09
N ALA A 40 15.10 3.52 4.96
CA ALA A 40 14.94 4.21 6.24
C ALA A 40 16.14 4.03 7.18
N LYS A 41 16.84 2.88 7.12
CA LYS A 41 18.08 2.66 7.88
C LYS A 41 19.26 3.42 7.30
N CYS A 42 19.39 3.44 5.98
CA CYS A 42 20.57 3.99 5.29
C CYS A 42 20.49 5.49 5.07
N ALA A 43 19.29 6.04 4.85
CA ALA A 43 19.04 7.44 4.53
C ALA A 43 17.74 7.93 5.20
N PRO A 44 17.63 7.86 6.55
CA PRO A 44 16.38 8.10 7.28
C PRO A 44 15.76 9.47 7.01
N ASN A 45 16.60 10.48 6.84
CA ASN A 45 16.18 11.88 6.69
C ASN A 45 16.05 12.31 5.22
N ASP A 46 16.41 11.46 4.25
CA ASP A 46 16.22 11.76 2.85
C ASP A 46 14.75 11.76 2.48
N ILE A 47 14.37 12.64 1.57
CA ILE A 47 12.98 12.77 1.11
C ILE A 47 12.60 11.53 0.29
N ALA A 48 11.61 10.79 0.76
CA ALA A 48 11.02 9.66 0.05
C ALA A 48 9.84 10.09 -0.83
N VAL A 49 8.98 11.00 -0.34
CA VAL A 49 7.78 11.46 -1.05
C VAL A 49 7.59 12.96 -0.85
N GLN A 50 7.37 13.65 -1.96
CA GLN A 50 6.82 15.01 -1.97
C GLN A 50 5.45 14.96 -2.64
N TRP A 51 4.41 15.35 -1.90
CA TRP A 51 3.05 15.33 -2.39
C TRP A 51 2.45 16.74 -2.41
N THR A 52 1.66 17.01 -3.45
CA THR A 52 0.85 18.22 -3.56
C THR A 52 -0.49 17.91 -4.21
N ASN A 53 -1.53 18.66 -3.85
CA ASN A 53 -2.85 18.55 -4.45
C ASN A 53 -3.24 19.82 -5.23
N VAL A 54 -4.45 19.82 -5.78
CA VAL A 54 -5.00 20.94 -6.56
C VAL A 54 -5.24 22.23 -5.73
N HIS A 55 -5.25 22.11 -4.40
CA HIS A 55 -5.38 23.23 -3.46
C HIS A 55 -4.03 23.75 -2.98
N ASN A 56 -2.93 23.34 -3.59
CA ASN A 56 -1.55 23.67 -3.20
C ASN A 56 -1.17 23.23 -1.77
N GLU A 57 -1.91 22.31 -1.18
CA GLU A 57 -1.45 21.63 0.03
C GLU A 57 -0.23 20.78 -0.30
N ARG A 58 0.75 20.79 0.59
CA ARG A 58 2.01 20.05 0.41
C ARG A 58 2.30 19.21 1.62
N LYS A 59 2.79 17.99 1.38
CA LYS A 59 3.36 17.11 2.41
C LYS A 59 4.67 16.54 1.92
N THR A 60 5.61 16.43 2.83
CA THR A 60 6.91 15.80 2.59
C THR A 60 7.08 14.69 3.61
N PHE A 61 7.48 13.52 3.15
CA PHE A 61 7.78 12.37 3.99
C PHE A 61 9.21 11.92 3.71
N THR A 62 9.95 11.65 4.78
CA THR A 62 11.25 11.00 4.72
C THR A 62 11.10 9.49 4.58
N PHE A 63 12.20 8.78 4.32
CA PHE A 63 12.18 7.31 4.33
C PHE A 63 11.83 6.77 5.73
N SER A 64 12.28 7.43 6.79
CA SER A 64 11.90 7.07 8.17
C SER A 64 10.40 7.21 8.40
N ASP A 65 9.79 8.30 7.90
CA ASP A 65 8.33 8.49 8.04
C ASP A 65 7.56 7.39 7.30
N ILE A 66 7.97 7.05 6.06
CA ILE A 66 7.30 6.00 5.28
C ILE A 66 7.44 4.63 5.94
N ALA A 67 8.61 4.29 6.49
CA ALA A 67 8.81 3.04 7.22
C ALA A 67 7.91 2.97 8.45
N THR A 68 7.89 4.01 9.28
CA THR A 68 7.06 4.08 10.49
C THR A 68 5.57 4.02 10.15
N LEU A 69 5.12 4.84 9.21
CA LEU A 69 3.70 4.87 8.80
C LEU A 69 3.27 3.54 8.17
N SER A 70 4.14 2.89 7.38
CA SER A 70 3.82 1.58 6.82
C SER A 70 3.75 0.47 7.85
N ASN A 71 4.55 0.53 8.93
CA ASN A 71 4.45 -0.40 10.05
C ASN A 71 3.12 -0.20 10.80
N LYS A 72 2.78 1.04 11.14
CA LYS A 72 1.50 1.37 11.78
C LYS A 72 0.31 0.94 10.92
N ALA A 73 0.36 1.23 9.62
CA ALA A 73 -0.69 0.82 8.67
C ALA A 73 -0.81 -0.71 8.57
N ALA A 74 0.32 -1.44 8.57
CA ALA A 74 0.31 -2.90 8.58
C ALA A 74 -0.32 -3.45 9.85
N ASN A 75 0.04 -2.91 11.01
CA ASN A 75 -0.57 -3.30 12.29
C ASN A 75 -2.07 -2.99 12.31
N ALA A 76 -2.49 -1.82 11.88
CA ALA A 76 -3.91 -1.44 11.79
C ALA A 76 -4.71 -2.41 10.90
N LEU A 77 -4.20 -2.70 9.71
CA LEU A 77 -4.82 -3.64 8.78
C LEU A 77 -4.86 -5.08 9.34
N ARG A 78 -3.76 -5.55 9.95
CA ARG A 78 -3.67 -6.86 10.59
C ARG A 78 -4.65 -7.00 11.74
N ASN A 79 -4.76 -6.00 12.61
CA ASN A 79 -5.70 -5.97 13.73
C ASN A 79 -7.16 -5.99 13.24
N ASN A 80 -7.40 -5.51 12.04
CA ASN A 80 -8.70 -5.56 11.37
C ASN A 80 -8.90 -6.82 10.52
N GLY A 81 -7.98 -7.79 10.56
CA GLY A 81 -8.16 -9.13 10.00
C GLY A 81 -7.47 -9.38 8.67
N VAL A 82 -6.73 -8.42 8.09
CA VAL A 82 -5.96 -8.63 6.86
C VAL A 82 -4.79 -9.58 7.14
N LYS A 83 -4.64 -10.61 6.31
CA LYS A 83 -3.64 -11.68 6.45
C LYS A 83 -2.85 -11.85 5.14
N LYS A 84 -1.72 -12.57 5.24
CA LYS A 84 -0.93 -13.00 4.08
C LYS A 84 -1.82 -13.72 3.05
N GLY A 85 -1.68 -13.32 1.79
CA GLY A 85 -2.46 -13.86 0.67
C GLY A 85 -3.85 -13.26 0.47
N ASP A 86 -4.37 -12.46 1.42
CA ASP A 86 -5.64 -11.75 1.22
C ASP A 86 -5.49 -10.70 0.12
N LYS A 87 -6.50 -10.60 -0.71
CA LYS A 87 -6.56 -9.63 -1.80
C LYS A 87 -7.26 -8.37 -1.34
N VAL A 88 -6.59 -7.23 -1.53
CA VAL A 88 -7.04 -5.92 -1.09
C VAL A 88 -7.17 -4.99 -2.30
N LEU A 89 -8.39 -4.54 -2.58
CA LEU A 89 -8.66 -3.53 -3.60
C LEU A 89 -8.24 -2.14 -3.08
N VAL A 90 -7.35 -1.45 -3.79
CA VAL A 90 -6.81 -0.16 -3.36
C VAL A 90 -7.20 0.93 -4.36
N ILE A 91 -8.10 1.83 -3.94
CA ILE A 91 -8.57 2.96 -4.73
C ILE A 91 -8.23 4.25 -3.99
N LEU A 92 -6.98 4.67 -4.04
CA LEU A 92 -6.47 5.83 -3.31
C LEU A 92 -6.15 7.04 -4.20
N LYS A 93 -6.44 6.95 -5.49
CA LYS A 93 -6.15 8.04 -6.45
C LYS A 93 -4.69 8.49 -6.33
N ARG A 94 -4.48 9.81 -6.12
CA ARG A 94 -3.17 10.44 -5.91
C ARG A 94 -2.97 10.87 -4.47
N ASN A 95 -3.64 10.22 -3.51
CA ASN A 95 -3.49 10.52 -2.10
C ASN A 95 -2.13 9.99 -1.59
N TYR A 96 -1.52 10.74 -0.66
CA TYR A 96 -0.21 10.40 -0.11
C TYR A 96 -0.23 9.11 0.70
N GLU A 97 -1.39 8.69 1.19
CA GLU A 97 -1.57 7.45 1.93
C GLU A 97 -1.19 6.21 1.11
N TYR A 98 -1.29 6.28 -0.21
CA TYR A 98 -0.84 5.22 -1.10
C TYR A 98 0.59 4.79 -0.81
N TRP A 99 1.47 5.74 -0.53
CA TRP A 99 2.91 5.52 -0.38
C TRP A 99 3.32 4.80 0.91
N TYR A 100 2.45 4.69 1.89
CA TYR A 100 2.70 3.87 3.08
C TYR A 100 1.71 2.71 3.24
N ILE A 101 0.48 2.79 2.69
CA ILE A 101 -0.48 1.69 2.74
C ILE A 101 -0.05 0.54 1.81
N VAL A 102 0.46 0.82 0.61
CA VAL A 102 0.94 -0.23 -0.29
C VAL A 102 2.14 -0.97 0.29
N PRO A 103 3.20 -0.31 0.79
CA PRO A 103 4.26 -1.00 1.54
C PRO A 103 3.74 -1.78 2.75
N ALA A 104 2.74 -1.28 3.48
CA ALA A 104 2.13 -1.99 4.59
C ALA A 104 1.49 -3.32 4.16
N LEU A 105 0.75 -3.31 3.06
CA LEU A 105 0.16 -4.52 2.48
C LEU A 105 1.24 -5.51 2.00
N HIS A 106 2.34 -5.00 1.39
CA HIS A 106 3.50 -5.85 1.05
C HIS A 106 4.11 -6.49 2.31
N LYS A 107 4.30 -5.71 3.40
CA LYS A 107 4.83 -6.23 4.67
C LYS A 107 3.95 -7.35 5.23
N LEU A 108 2.64 -7.26 5.09
CA LEU A 108 1.70 -8.32 5.50
C LEU A 108 1.69 -9.51 4.54
N GLY A 109 2.32 -9.42 3.36
CA GLY A 109 2.22 -10.42 2.31
C GLY A 109 0.82 -10.48 1.68
N ALA A 110 0.04 -9.41 1.78
CA ALA A 110 -1.24 -9.27 1.10
C ALA A 110 -1.06 -8.92 -0.38
N VAL A 111 -2.04 -9.26 -1.20
CA VAL A 111 -2.04 -8.98 -2.63
C VAL A 111 -2.73 -7.65 -2.89
N VAL A 112 -1.98 -6.66 -3.35
CA VAL A 112 -2.49 -5.34 -3.69
C VAL A 112 -3.12 -5.37 -5.08
N ILE A 113 -4.39 -4.94 -5.18
CA ILE A 113 -5.10 -4.77 -6.45
C ILE A 113 -5.40 -3.28 -6.62
N PRO A 114 -4.51 -2.50 -7.26
CA PRO A 114 -4.75 -1.08 -7.47
C PRO A 114 -5.82 -0.86 -8.54
N ALA A 115 -6.67 0.13 -8.30
CA ALA A 115 -7.72 0.48 -9.26
C ALA A 115 -8.02 1.97 -9.28
N THR A 116 -8.68 2.41 -10.35
CA THR A 116 -9.14 3.79 -10.51
C THR A 116 -10.44 4.04 -9.75
N ASN A 117 -10.65 5.29 -9.35
CA ASN A 117 -11.91 5.75 -8.73
C ASN A 117 -13.07 5.94 -9.74
N MET A 118 -12.81 5.70 -11.03
CA MET A 118 -13.86 5.79 -12.08
C MET A 118 -14.65 4.49 -12.24
N LEU A 119 -14.42 3.49 -11.38
CA LEU A 119 -15.15 2.23 -11.42
C LEU A 119 -16.60 2.42 -10.99
N THR A 120 -17.51 1.84 -11.75
CA THR A 120 -18.92 1.70 -11.39
C THR A 120 -19.11 0.62 -10.32
N LEU A 121 -20.31 0.54 -9.74
CA LEU A 121 -20.66 -0.55 -8.82
C LEU A 121 -20.50 -1.93 -9.48
N ASP A 122 -20.91 -2.07 -10.73
CA ASP A 122 -20.79 -3.32 -11.49
C ASP A 122 -19.31 -3.70 -11.72
N ASP A 123 -18.48 -2.73 -12.06
CA ASP A 123 -17.03 -2.94 -12.20
C ASP A 123 -16.38 -3.42 -10.89
N ILE A 124 -16.78 -2.84 -9.77
CA ILE A 124 -16.28 -3.19 -8.45
C ILE A 124 -16.75 -4.59 -8.05
N THR A 125 -18.04 -4.88 -8.18
CA THR A 125 -18.62 -6.18 -7.82
C THR A 125 -18.07 -7.32 -8.68
N TYR A 126 -17.83 -7.08 -9.97
CA TYR A 126 -17.16 -8.02 -10.86
C TYR A 126 -15.74 -8.35 -10.38
N ARG A 127 -14.95 -7.33 -10.00
CA ARG A 127 -13.59 -7.54 -9.50
C ARG A 127 -13.57 -8.28 -8.16
N ILE A 128 -14.48 -7.92 -7.26
CA ILE A 128 -14.63 -8.59 -5.97
C ILE A 128 -14.85 -10.09 -6.20
N GLU A 129 -15.77 -10.45 -7.06
CA GLU A 129 -16.10 -11.83 -7.36
C GLU A 129 -14.97 -12.57 -8.07
N THR A 130 -14.47 -12.00 -9.18
CA THR A 130 -13.46 -12.65 -10.03
C THR A 130 -12.13 -12.86 -9.29
N ALA A 131 -11.71 -11.89 -8.48
CA ALA A 131 -10.46 -11.97 -7.74
C ALA A 131 -10.62 -12.48 -6.31
N ASN A 132 -11.84 -12.73 -5.83
CA ASN A 132 -12.14 -13.07 -4.44
C ASN A 132 -11.54 -12.05 -3.44
N ILE A 133 -11.89 -10.77 -3.65
CA ILE A 133 -11.39 -9.65 -2.84
C ILE A 133 -12.13 -9.62 -1.51
N LYS A 134 -11.38 -9.60 -0.40
CA LYS A 134 -11.94 -9.54 0.95
C LYS A 134 -11.94 -8.16 1.57
N PHE A 135 -11.00 -7.31 1.16
CA PHE A 135 -10.80 -5.99 1.75
C PHE A 135 -10.69 -4.92 0.67
N ALA A 136 -11.11 -3.71 0.99
CA ALA A 136 -10.92 -2.56 0.12
C ALA A 136 -10.43 -1.36 0.92
N VAL A 137 -9.53 -0.57 0.32
CA VAL A 137 -9.07 0.73 0.85
C VAL A 137 -9.46 1.82 -0.12
N SER A 138 -10.16 2.83 0.38
CA SER A 138 -10.77 3.91 -0.42
C SER A 138 -10.17 5.27 -0.14
N THR A 139 -10.16 6.09 -1.19
CA THR A 139 -9.99 7.55 -1.11
C THR A 139 -11.13 8.21 -0.30
N PRO A 140 -10.88 9.37 0.34
CA PRO A 140 -11.92 10.14 1.01
C PRO A 140 -12.63 11.15 0.08
N ASP A 141 -12.12 11.32 -1.16
CA ASP A 141 -12.35 12.56 -1.95
C ASP A 141 -13.63 12.54 -2.79
N ASP A 142 -14.28 11.39 -2.92
CA ASP A 142 -15.48 11.23 -3.77
C ASP A 142 -16.39 10.10 -3.25
N VAL A 143 -17.37 9.70 -4.07
CA VAL A 143 -18.36 8.64 -3.74
C VAL A 143 -17.79 7.22 -3.77
N THR A 144 -16.48 7.05 -3.99
CA THR A 144 -15.86 5.71 -4.09
C THR A 144 -16.08 4.88 -2.81
N ALA A 145 -15.99 5.53 -1.66
CA ALA A 145 -16.18 4.86 -0.38
C ALA A 145 -17.60 4.32 -0.22
N GLU A 146 -18.60 5.12 -0.55
CA GLU A 146 -20.02 4.75 -0.52
C GLU A 146 -20.33 3.63 -1.52
N THR A 147 -19.74 3.69 -2.72
CA THR A 147 -19.88 2.64 -3.74
C THR A 147 -19.27 1.31 -3.25
N LEU A 148 -18.13 1.35 -2.56
CA LEU A 148 -17.51 0.16 -1.97
C LEU A 148 -18.36 -0.41 -0.81
N VAL A 149 -18.94 0.44 0.04
CA VAL A 149 -19.86 0.01 1.08
C VAL A 149 -21.12 -0.62 0.47
N GLN A 150 -21.66 -0.03 -0.61
CA GLN A 150 -22.76 -0.64 -1.35
C GLN A 150 -22.35 -1.99 -1.97
N ALA A 151 -21.17 -2.10 -2.57
CA ALA A 151 -20.65 -3.36 -3.10
C ALA A 151 -20.55 -4.46 -2.04
N LYS A 152 -20.18 -4.09 -0.80
CA LYS A 152 -20.16 -5.02 0.35
C LYS A 152 -21.54 -5.59 0.69
N THR A 153 -22.62 -4.83 0.51
CA THR A 153 -23.98 -5.34 0.73
C THR A 153 -24.42 -6.34 -0.34
N VAL A 154 -23.84 -6.23 -1.55
CA VAL A 154 -24.15 -7.11 -2.70
C VAL A 154 -23.26 -8.34 -2.72
N LYS A 155 -21.98 -8.19 -2.34
CA LYS A 155 -20.95 -9.24 -2.39
C LYS A 155 -20.42 -9.52 -0.99
N SER A 156 -20.89 -10.58 -0.34
CA SER A 156 -20.55 -10.95 1.04
C SER A 156 -19.06 -11.31 1.25
N GLN A 157 -18.33 -11.65 0.18
CA GLN A 157 -16.88 -11.89 0.26
C GLN A 157 -16.07 -10.62 0.56
N LEU A 158 -16.60 -9.42 0.29
CA LEU A 158 -15.98 -8.16 0.75
C LEU A 158 -16.30 -7.96 2.23
N GLU A 159 -15.37 -8.33 3.10
CA GLU A 159 -15.55 -8.34 4.54
C GLU A 159 -15.52 -6.93 5.15
N LYS A 160 -14.52 -6.10 4.74
CA LYS A 160 -14.34 -4.75 5.27
C LYS A 160 -13.94 -3.75 4.19
N VAL A 161 -14.45 -2.52 4.36
CA VAL A 161 -14.06 -1.33 3.60
C VAL A 161 -13.37 -0.38 4.56
N PHE A 162 -12.16 0.06 4.21
CA PHE A 162 -11.38 1.05 4.91
C PHE A 162 -11.41 2.37 4.14
N VAL A 163 -11.58 3.49 4.84
CA VAL A 163 -11.55 4.82 4.23
C VAL A 163 -10.51 5.67 4.94
N VAL A 164 -9.63 6.34 4.19
CA VAL A 164 -8.65 7.25 4.79
C VAL A 164 -9.30 8.59 5.10
N ARG A 165 -8.93 9.24 6.21
CA ARG A 165 -9.29 10.59 6.65
C ARG A 165 -10.78 10.89 6.86
N ARG A 166 -11.70 10.02 6.50
CA ARG A 166 -13.15 10.28 6.57
C ARG A 166 -13.88 9.14 7.26
N ASP A 167 -14.88 9.49 8.07
CA ASP A 167 -15.85 8.53 8.59
C ASP A 167 -16.95 8.32 7.54
N VAL A 168 -17.19 7.08 7.17
CA VAL A 168 -18.27 6.67 6.25
C VAL A 168 -19.01 5.51 6.91
N GLU A 169 -20.33 5.61 7.01
CA GLU A 169 -21.15 4.56 7.61
C GLU A 169 -20.94 3.22 6.91
N GLY A 170 -20.79 2.15 7.66
CA GLY A 170 -20.49 0.81 7.14
C GLY A 170 -19.02 0.55 6.77
N SER A 171 -18.14 1.53 6.96
CA SER A 171 -16.70 1.42 6.77
C SER A 171 -15.91 1.65 8.05
N ILE A 172 -14.60 1.47 7.96
CA ILE A 172 -13.62 1.73 9.04
C ILE A 172 -12.75 2.90 8.62
N ASN A 173 -12.60 3.91 9.51
CA ASN A 173 -11.68 5.01 9.29
C ASN A 173 -10.24 4.54 9.51
N LEU A 174 -9.54 4.23 8.41
CA LEU A 174 -8.19 3.69 8.47
C LEU A 174 -7.17 4.66 9.06
N THR A 175 -7.37 5.97 8.90
CA THR A 175 -6.47 6.98 9.47
C THR A 175 -6.47 6.89 11.00
N LYS A 176 -7.65 6.80 11.63
CA LYS A 176 -7.79 6.64 13.08
C LYS A 176 -7.16 5.32 13.58
N GLU A 177 -7.34 4.24 12.82
CA GLU A 177 -6.73 2.95 13.14
C GLU A 177 -5.18 3.03 13.10
N ILE A 178 -4.63 3.70 12.07
CA ILE A 178 -3.18 3.89 11.91
C ILE A 178 -2.62 4.78 13.03
N GLU A 179 -3.30 5.85 13.41
CA GLU A 179 -2.87 6.75 14.49
C GLU A 179 -2.69 6.01 15.81
N ASN A 180 -3.58 5.05 16.11
CA ASN A 180 -3.59 4.27 17.35
C ASN A 180 -2.75 2.98 17.28
N ALA A 181 -2.22 2.61 16.11
CA ALA A 181 -1.48 1.37 15.95
C ALA A 181 -0.01 1.49 16.43
N ASP A 182 0.56 0.37 16.86
CA ASP A 182 1.97 0.24 17.21
C ASP A 182 2.84 0.46 15.95
N GLU A 183 3.97 1.15 16.12
CA GLU A 183 4.96 1.35 15.07
C GLU A 183 5.94 0.17 14.92
N ASN A 184 6.01 -0.71 15.91
CA ASN A 184 6.82 -1.91 15.84
C ASN A 184 6.08 -3.01 15.07
N LEU A 185 6.69 -3.49 14.01
CA LEU A 185 6.16 -4.58 13.19
C LEU A 185 7.22 -5.67 13.02
N GLU A 186 6.93 -6.86 13.53
CA GLU A 186 7.75 -8.03 13.24
C GLU A 186 7.53 -8.49 11.78
N ARG A 187 8.65 -8.89 11.13
CA ARG A 187 8.59 -9.39 9.75
C ARG A 187 7.74 -10.66 9.69
N VAL A 188 6.68 -10.63 8.89
CA VAL A 188 5.87 -11.82 8.58
C VAL A 188 6.68 -12.73 7.65
N GLN A 189 6.81 -13.99 8.02
CA GLN A 189 7.51 -15.01 7.21
C GLN A 189 6.60 -15.60 6.13
#